data_0243b8f0ac0e3fba5f56634358b4cda5
#
_entry.id   0243b8f0ac0e3fba5f56634358b4cda5
#
_cell.length_a   1.000
_cell.length_b   1.000
_cell.length_c   1.000
_cell.angle_alpha   90.00
_cell.angle_beta   90.00
_cell.angle_gamma   90.00
#
_symmetry.space_group_name_H-M   'P 1'
#
loop_
_entity.id
_entity.type
_entity.pdbx_description
1 polymer ?
#
loop_
_entity_poly.entity_id
_entity_poly.type
_entity_poly.pdbx_seq_one_letter_code
_entity_poly.pdbx_strand_id
1 'polypeptide(L)'
;MDELGRREALRLAGLTAAADPGMDRFARMVARSLGVPVALVAILEPDRQVFPGMVGLEEPWAARRHTPLSHSFCQHVVARGEPLILNDTRLHRLTCTSLAIPDLQVIAYAGMPLTDADGHVLGSLCAIDHEPREWSEDELRDLDDLSAACSVELRLRIATEQIRRDRDHAGVLLRASVELGRSRELTDLVRRLRLLFEGPAEPSYVGLLLADGRGLWRVADPDTVRSAEADVDRLERNARFPSSQAMREQRTVFVPDHAALVDGFGPEAVAAYDARGLRSVLCVPLPRGRGVLTWCWAEPHVLTVTEKAVLTAVAGYAGQAVERTLFVENRLSAAEQLQSAMLTALPAVPGLEMTALYLPAADQAMVGGDWYDAYLVPDGTAGRQPALMLSIGDVIGHDMRAAAVMSQARSMLRQATLGDPAHSPAAALAAVDSTFSVLPLGPGATAVHARLDPGADRWRLTWSNAGHTPPLLRLPDGRVSVLREHDLLLLGLPAGPWRREHTRELPPGSVLMLYTDGLVERRGSDLDDGIAQAEAMLSAHGDRPLPELLEAISRRLGDAPRSDDVAVLVLRVTGPGAGGPC
;
A
#
# COMPACT_ATOMS: atom_id res chain seq x y z
N MET A 1 -33.55 -30.16 12.39
CA MET A 1 -33.29 -28.86 13.05
C MET A 1 -31.98 -28.32 12.53
N ASP A 2 -31.93 -27.10 12.04
CA ASP A 2 -30.68 -26.48 11.59
C ASP A 2 -29.82 -26.08 12.81
N GLU A 3 -28.92 -26.97 13.22
CA GLU A 3 -28.05 -26.79 14.39
C GLU A 3 -27.06 -25.61 14.16
N LEU A 4 -26.69 -25.33 12.93
CA LEU A 4 -25.79 -24.17 12.60
C LEU A 4 -26.54 -22.86 12.81
N GLY A 5 -27.76 -22.72 12.30
CA GLY A 5 -28.59 -21.54 12.51
C GLY A 5 -28.88 -21.29 13.99
N ARG A 6 -29.21 -22.33 14.73
CA ARG A 6 -29.44 -22.25 16.18
C ARG A 6 -28.19 -21.76 16.94
N ARG A 7 -26.99 -22.27 16.62
CA ARG A 7 -25.74 -21.83 17.27
C ARG A 7 -25.44 -20.36 16.97
N GLU A 8 -25.67 -19.93 15.74
CA GLU A 8 -25.47 -18.53 15.39
C GLU A 8 -26.46 -17.62 16.12
N ALA A 9 -27.74 -18.00 16.20
CA ALA A 9 -28.74 -17.27 16.97
C ALA A 9 -28.38 -17.17 18.47
N LEU A 10 -27.87 -18.23 19.08
CA LEU A 10 -27.38 -18.23 20.46
C LEU A 10 -26.21 -17.25 20.64
N ARG A 11 -25.26 -17.25 19.70
CA ARG A 11 -24.11 -16.34 19.72
C ARG A 11 -24.53 -14.87 19.59
N LEU A 12 -25.52 -14.60 18.73
CA LEU A 12 -26.09 -13.27 18.54
C LEU A 12 -26.91 -12.78 19.72
N ALA A 13 -27.64 -13.70 20.40
CA ALA A 13 -28.38 -13.35 21.59
C ALA A 13 -27.50 -12.90 22.77
N GLY A 14 -26.22 -13.36 22.80
CA GLY A 14 -25.23 -12.94 23.79
C GLY A 14 -25.54 -13.32 25.24
N LEU A 15 -26.44 -14.26 25.45
CA LEU A 15 -26.87 -14.72 26.79
C LEU A 15 -25.95 -15.83 27.28
N THR A 16 -25.45 -15.67 28.50
CA THR A 16 -24.52 -16.60 29.17
C THR A 16 -25.01 -16.94 30.57
N ALA A 17 -24.18 -17.61 31.35
CA ALA A 17 -24.43 -17.84 32.79
C ALA A 17 -24.38 -16.54 33.65
N ALA A 18 -24.18 -15.36 33.04
CA ALA A 18 -24.28 -14.09 33.74
C ALA A 18 -25.74 -13.64 33.89
N ALA A 19 -26.02 -12.89 34.96
CA ALA A 19 -27.34 -12.31 35.20
C ALA A 19 -27.69 -11.28 34.12
N ASP A 20 -28.86 -11.43 33.51
CA ASP A 20 -29.43 -10.46 32.58
C ASP A 20 -30.69 -9.83 33.18
N PRO A 21 -30.71 -8.48 33.36
CA PRO A 21 -31.85 -7.83 34.01
C PRO A 21 -33.18 -7.99 33.26
N GLY A 22 -33.17 -8.11 31.94
CA GLY A 22 -34.35 -8.37 31.11
C GLY A 22 -34.88 -9.78 31.33
N MET A 23 -33.98 -10.76 31.27
CA MET A 23 -34.35 -12.18 31.49
C MET A 23 -34.76 -12.44 32.94
N ASP A 24 -34.09 -11.87 33.95
CA ASP A 24 -34.49 -11.92 35.35
C ASP A 24 -35.90 -11.33 35.58
N ARG A 25 -36.27 -10.31 34.80
CA ARG A 25 -37.63 -9.74 34.84
C ARG A 25 -38.68 -10.75 34.40
N PHE A 26 -38.43 -11.50 33.32
CA PHE A 26 -39.36 -12.54 32.86
C PHE A 26 -39.48 -13.65 33.89
N ALA A 27 -38.39 -14.14 34.48
CA ALA A 27 -38.43 -15.14 35.55
C ALA A 27 -39.26 -14.65 36.75
N ARG A 28 -39.08 -13.38 37.18
CA ARG A 28 -39.92 -12.81 38.26
C ARG A 28 -41.39 -12.68 37.89
N MET A 29 -41.72 -12.38 36.65
CA MET A 29 -43.10 -12.31 36.18
C MET A 29 -43.77 -13.66 36.24
N VAL A 30 -43.11 -14.72 35.75
CA VAL A 30 -43.58 -16.09 35.84
C VAL A 30 -43.80 -16.50 37.29
N ALA A 31 -42.80 -16.29 38.17
CA ALA A 31 -42.92 -16.66 39.60
C ALA A 31 -44.10 -15.98 40.29
N ARG A 32 -44.40 -14.73 39.95
CA ARG A 32 -45.53 -13.98 40.51
C ARG A 32 -46.88 -14.37 39.93
N SER A 33 -46.97 -14.51 38.59
CA SER A 33 -48.24 -14.85 37.93
C SER A 33 -48.73 -16.24 38.29
N LEU A 34 -47.81 -17.22 38.30
CA LEU A 34 -48.14 -18.61 38.60
C LEU A 34 -48.00 -18.97 40.09
N GLY A 35 -47.46 -18.10 40.94
CA GLY A 35 -47.24 -18.34 42.34
C GLY A 35 -46.26 -19.49 42.64
N VAL A 36 -45.26 -19.69 41.80
CA VAL A 36 -44.29 -20.78 41.94
C VAL A 36 -43.00 -20.32 42.64
N PRO A 37 -42.32 -21.22 43.39
CA PRO A 37 -41.10 -20.90 44.10
C PRO A 37 -39.92 -20.64 43.15
N VAL A 38 -39.88 -21.35 41.99
CA VAL A 38 -38.75 -21.23 41.06
C VAL A 38 -39.26 -20.95 39.64
N ALA A 39 -38.62 -19.98 38.98
CA ALA A 39 -38.84 -19.71 37.55
C ALA A 39 -37.53 -19.40 36.86
N LEU A 40 -37.34 -19.91 35.64
CA LEU A 40 -36.08 -19.78 34.89
C LEU A 40 -36.34 -19.38 33.44
N VAL A 41 -35.49 -18.49 32.94
CA VAL A 41 -35.19 -18.38 31.51
C VAL A 41 -33.96 -19.22 31.29
N ALA A 42 -34.10 -20.37 30.67
CA ALA A 42 -33.02 -21.33 30.42
C ALA A 42 -32.64 -21.33 28.96
N ILE A 43 -31.37 -21.08 28.67
CA ILE A 43 -30.76 -21.16 27.31
C ILE A 43 -29.94 -22.45 27.25
N LEU A 44 -30.10 -23.21 26.17
CA LEU A 44 -29.46 -24.52 26.03
C LEU A 44 -28.17 -24.40 25.18
N GLU A 45 -27.03 -24.66 25.82
CA GLU A 45 -25.73 -24.86 25.18
C GLU A 45 -25.50 -26.35 24.87
N PRO A 46 -24.48 -26.72 24.08
CA PRO A 46 -24.27 -28.13 23.69
C PRO A 46 -24.05 -29.10 24.86
N ASP A 47 -23.45 -28.64 25.95
CA ASP A 47 -23.03 -29.48 27.11
C ASP A 47 -23.73 -29.10 28.42
N ARG A 48 -24.43 -27.98 28.48
CA ARG A 48 -25.08 -27.45 29.68
C ARG A 48 -26.27 -26.57 29.34
N GLN A 49 -27.03 -26.21 30.34
CA GLN A 49 -28.00 -25.11 30.27
C GLN A 49 -27.52 -23.94 31.14
N VAL A 50 -27.74 -22.71 30.68
CA VAL A 50 -27.44 -21.50 31.42
C VAL A 50 -28.70 -20.72 31.74
N PHE A 51 -28.69 -19.95 32.85
CA PHE A 51 -29.86 -19.25 33.39
C PHE A 51 -29.60 -17.71 33.39
N PRO A 52 -29.68 -17.03 32.24
CA PRO A 52 -29.58 -15.57 32.19
C PRO A 52 -30.68 -14.89 33.00
N GLY A 53 -31.87 -15.55 33.16
CA GLY A 53 -32.94 -15.11 34.02
C GLY A 53 -33.33 -16.21 35.01
N MET A 54 -33.39 -15.89 36.29
CA MET A 54 -33.81 -16.88 37.31
C MET A 54 -34.38 -16.23 38.58
N VAL A 55 -35.23 -17.00 39.26
CA VAL A 55 -35.73 -16.72 40.59
C VAL A 55 -35.83 -18.05 41.34
N GLY A 56 -35.45 -18.08 42.63
CA GLY A 56 -35.75 -19.15 43.58
C GLY A 56 -34.82 -20.37 43.52
N LEU A 57 -33.79 -20.40 42.67
CA LEU A 57 -32.79 -21.47 42.74
C LEU A 57 -31.94 -21.35 44.01
N GLU A 58 -31.63 -22.50 44.62
CA GLU A 58 -30.74 -22.59 45.78
C GLU A 58 -29.27 -22.69 45.38
N GLU A 59 -28.40 -22.47 46.37
CA GLU A 59 -26.94 -22.69 46.18
C GLU A 59 -26.63 -24.19 46.04
N PRO A 60 -25.66 -24.58 45.23
CA PRO A 60 -24.68 -23.75 44.53
C PRO A 60 -25.15 -23.25 43.15
N TRP A 61 -26.33 -23.59 42.70
CA TRP A 61 -26.85 -23.33 41.36
C TRP A 61 -27.20 -21.85 41.16
N ALA A 62 -27.62 -21.18 42.23
CA ALA A 62 -27.91 -19.75 42.21
C ALA A 62 -26.66 -18.93 41.80
N ALA A 63 -25.51 -19.21 42.43
CA ALA A 63 -24.26 -18.52 42.12
C ALA A 63 -23.68 -18.91 40.75
N ARG A 64 -23.81 -20.18 40.36
CA ARG A 64 -23.26 -20.70 39.09
C ARG A 64 -24.07 -20.28 37.87
N ARG A 65 -25.37 -20.12 38.01
CA ARG A 65 -26.34 -19.84 36.93
C ARG A 65 -26.25 -20.81 35.75
N HIS A 66 -25.86 -22.04 35.99
CA HIS A 66 -25.85 -23.12 34.99
C HIS A 66 -25.91 -24.48 35.64
N THR A 67 -26.41 -25.46 34.89
CA THR A 67 -26.36 -26.89 35.26
C THR A 67 -25.95 -27.76 34.08
N PRO A 68 -25.36 -28.96 34.32
CA PRO A 68 -25.19 -29.96 33.27
C PRO A 68 -26.55 -30.38 32.69
N LEU A 69 -26.57 -30.95 31.48
CA LEU A 69 -27.80 -31.43 30.85
C LEU A 69 -28.48 -32.56 31.62
N SER A 70 -27.76 -33.31 32.48
CA SER A 70 -28.32 -34.30 33.39
C SER A 70 -29.33 -33.71 34.41
N HIS A 71 -29.31 -32.39 34.59
CA HIS A 71 -30.23 -31.65 35.48
C HIS A 71 -31.22 -30.80 34.68
N SER A 72 -31.40 -31.05 33.36
CA SER A 72 -32.21 -30.21 32.51
C SER A 72 -33.50 -30.91 32.04
N PHE A 73 -34.66 -30.34 32.34
CA PHE A 73 -35.91 -30.66 31.65
C PHE A 73 -36.09 -29.79 30.38
N CYS A 74 -35.51 -28.62 30.38
CA CYS A 74 -35.53 -27.70 29.23
C CYS A 74 -34.96 -28.34 27.96
N GLN A 75 -34.01 -29.29 28.06
CA GLN A 75 -33.50 -30.03 26.90
C GLN A 75 -34.61 -30.76 26.12
N HIS A 76 -35.67 -31.25 26.83
CA HIS A 76 -36.78 -31.94 26.19
C HIS A 76 -37.74 -30.97 25.49
N VAL A 77 -37.88 -29.73 26.01
CA VAL A 77 -38.63 -28.64 25.35
C VAL A 77 -37.89 -28.24 24.06
N VAL A 78 -36.59 -28.02 24.13
CA VAL A 78 -35.78 -27.66 22.98
C VAL A 78 -35.75 -28.77 21.92
N ALA A 79 -35.59 -30.03 22.34
CA ALA A 79 -35.52 -31.16 21.41
C ALA A 79 -36.83 -31.40 20.64
N ARG A 80 -37.98 -31.10 21.24
CA ARG A 80 -39.32 -31.31 20.65
C ARG A 80 -39.87 -30.07 19.98
N GLY A 81 -39.48 -28.89 20.44
CA GLY A 81 -40.07 -27.63 20.02
C GLY A 81 -41.49 -27.40 20.55
N GLU A 82 -41.90 -28.14 21.57
CA GLU A 82 -43.25 -28.17 22.14
C GLU A 82 -43.19 -27.93 23.65
N PRO A 83 -44.25 -27.36 24.24
CA PRO A 83 -44.37 -27.25 25.68
C PRO A 83 -44.23 -28.60 26.41
N LEU A 84 -43.60 -28.59 27.58
CA LEU A 84 -43.50 -29.74 28.47
C LEU A 84 -44.19 -29.41 29.80
N ILE A 85 -45.30 -30.05 30.07
CA ILE A 85 -46.13 -29.84 31.27
C ILE A 85 -46.15 -31.13 32.09
N LEU A 86 -45.71 -31.07 33.31
CA LEU A 86 -45.58 -32.22 34.22
C LEU A 86 -46.10 -31.84 35.59
N ASN A 87 -47.17 -32.54 36.05
CA ASN A 87 -47.76 -32.35 37.37
C ASN A 87 -46.91 -33.00 38.45
N ASP A 88 -46.24 -34.13 38.11
CA ASP A 88 -45.26 -34.81 38.96
C ASP A 88 -44.16 -35.41 38.06
N THR A 89 -43.00 -34.85 38.14
CA THR A 89 -41.84 -35.23 37.32
C THR A 89 -41.32 -36.63 37.58
N ARG A 90 -41.57 -37.17 38.78
CA ARG A 90 -41.13 -38.48 39.18
C ARG A 90 -41.92 -39.59 38.47
N LEU A 91 -43.15 -39.31 38.04
CA LEU A 91 -44.02 -40.21 37.34
C LEU A 91 -43.88 -40.30 35.85
N HIS A 92 -43.10 -39.37 35.28
CA HIS A 92 -42.96 -39.24 33.80
C HIS A 92 -41.67 -39.90 33.30
N ARG A 93 -41.77 -40.75 32.28
CA ARG A 93 -40.65 -41.54 31.72
C ARG A 93 -39.45 -40.76 31.25
N LEU A 94 -39.60 -39.49 30.84
CA LEU A 94 -38.50 -38.64 30.35
C LEU A 94 -37.70 -37.99 31.48
N THR A 95 -38.28 -37.89 32.67
CA THR A 95 -37.75 -37.08 33.76
C THR A 95 -37.47 -37.86 35.05
N CYS A 96 -38.10 -39.04 35.26
CA CYS A 96 -37.97 -39.78 36.46
C CYS A 96 -36.56 -40.22 36.90
N THR A 97 -35.60 -40.21 35.99
CA THR A 97 -34.17 -40.50 36.26
C THR A 97 -33.27 -39.24 36.26
N SER A 98 -33.84 -38.05 36.09
CA SER A 98 -33.08 -36.81 36.05
C SER A 98 -32.57 -36.40 37.43
N LEU A 99 -31.32 -35.93 37.50
CA LEU A 99 -30.73 -35.39 38.72
C LEU A 99 -31.37 -34.05 39.14
N ALA A 100 -32.18 -33.41 38.29
CA ALA A 100 -32.97 -32.24 38.68
C ALA A 100 -33.98 -32.53 39.79
N ILE A 101 -34.42 -33.76 39.94
CA ILE A 101 -35.37 -34.14 40.99
C ILE A 101 -34.70 -34.11 42.37
N PRO A 102 -33.65 -34.90 42.66
CA PRO A 102 -33.00 -34.87 43.95
C PRO A 102 -32.20 -33.58 44.24
N ASP A 103 -31.54 -33.01 43.27
CA ASP A 103 -30.56 -31.95 43.49
C ASP A 103 -31.14 -30.52 43.38
N LEU A 104 -32.28 -30.37 42.65
CA LEU A 104 -32.96 -29.07 42.43
C LEU A 104 -34.41 -29.10 42.95
N GLN A 105 -34.88 -30.21 43.48
CA GLN A 105 -36.26 -30.42 43.98
C GLN A 105 -37.34 -30.05 42.94
N VAL A 106 -37.10 -30.37 41.66
CA VAL A 106 -38.05 -30.10 40.58
C VAL A 106 -39.11 -31.18 40.57
N ILE A 107 -40.24 -30.97 41.27
CA ILE A 107 -41.34 -31.97 41.42
C ILE A 107 -42.47 -31.71 40.43
N ALA A 108 -42.87 -30.44 40.22
CA ALA A 108 -43.76 -30.09 39.13
C ALA A 108 -43.00 -29.11 38.16
N TYR A 109 -43.28 -29.22 36.87
CA TYR A 109 -42.60 -28.46 35.84
C TYR A 109 -43.57 -28.05 34.73
N ALA A 110 -43.55 -26.78 34.36
CA ALA A 110 -44.18 -26.28 33.15
C ALA A 110 -43.15 -25.44 32.38
N GLY A 111 -42.83 -25.83 31.16
CA GLY A 111 -41.85 -25.14 30.32
C GLY A 111 -42.36 -24.91 28.90
N MET A 112 -42.26 -23.65 28.44
CA MET A 112 -42.62 -23.20 27.11
C MET A 112 -41.35 -22.90 26.27
N PRO A 113 -41.35 -23.20 24.96
CA PRO A 113 -40.19 -22.96 24.12
C PRO A 113 -39.92 -21.46 23.88
N LEU A 114 -38.67 -21.08 23.88
CA LEU A 114 -38.21 -19.75 23.47
C LEU A 114 -37.60 -19.82 22.07
N THR A 115 -38.15 -19.07 21.12
CA THR A 115 -37.81 -19.17 19.69
C THR A 115 -37.24 -17.90 19.14
N ASP A 116 -36.31 -18.05 18.18
CA ASP A 116 -35.85 -16.95 17.29
C ASP A 116 -36.85 -16.64 16.15
N ALA A 117 -36.46 -15.77 15.20
CA ALA A 117 -37.29 -15.40 14.06
C ALA A 117 -37.43 -16.52 13.01
N ASP A 118 -36.47 -17.45 12.95
CA ASP A 118 -36.43 -18.56 12.00
C ASP A 118 -37.07 -19.82 12.57
N GLY A 119 -37.58 -19.76 13.83
CA GLY A 119 -38.25 -20.84 14.50
C GLY A 119 -37.31 -21.82 15.24
N HIS A 120 -36.01 -21.49 15.36
CA HIS A 120 -35.12 -22.30 16.18
C HIS A 120 -35.44 -22.12 17.65
N VAL A 121 -35.57 -23.24 18.38
CA VAL A 121 -35.77 -23.20 19.82
C VAL A 121 -34.43 -23.04 20.53
N LEU A 122 -34.24 -21.89 21.15
CA LEU A 122 -32.97 -21.50 21.81
C LEU A 122 -32.91 -21.99 23.27
N GLY A 123 -34.09 -22.12 23.90
CA GLY A 123 -34.21 -22.45 25.30
C GLY A 123 -35.66 -22.61 25.73
N SER A 124 -35.93 -22.44 27.03
CA SER A 124 -37.29 -22.43 27.54
C SER A 124 -37.49 -21.41 28.67
N LEU A 125 -38.71 -20.90 28.78
CA LEU A 125 -39.21 -20.20 29.96
C LEU A 125 -39.97 -21.22 30.78
N CYS A 126 -39.59 -21.44 32.04
CA CYS A 126 -40.19 -22.46 32.82
C CYS A 126 -40.56 -22.00 34.25
N ALA A 127 -41.64 -22.62 34.76
CA ALA A 127 -42.13 -22.59 36.13
C ALA A 127 -41.88 -23.94 36.79
N ILE A 128 -41.42 -23.94 38.03
CA ILE A 128 -41.05 -25.12 38.80
C ILE A 128 -41.66 -25.02 40.18
N ASP A 129 -42.22 -26.15 40.64
CA ASP A 129 -42.70 -26.30 42.02
C ASP A 129 -42.00 -27.46 42.73
N HIS A 130 -41.87 -27.37 44.05
CA HIS A 130 -41.24 -28.37 44.90
C HIS A 130 -42.25 -29.41 45.38
N GLU A 131 -43.53 -29.25 45.01
CA GLU A 131 -44.63 -30.19 45.31
C GLU A 131 -45.36 -30.58 44.01
N PRO A 132 -46.07 -31.71 43.96
CA PRO A 132 -46.97 -32.06 42.87
C PRO A 132 -48.02 -30.96 42.67
N ARG A 133 -48.22 -30.51 41.42
CA ARG A 133 -49.11 -29.40 41.07
C ARG A 133 -49.92 -29.68 39.82
N GLU A 134 -51.21 -29.45 39.88
CA GLU A 134 -52.06 -29.42 38.71
C GLU A 134 -52.03 -27.99 38.11
N TRP A 135 -51.52 -27.89 36.88
CA TRP A 135 -51.44 -26.62 36.17
C TRP A 135 -52.80 -26.28 35.59
N SER A 136 -53.36 -25.12 35.94
CA SER A 136 -54.62 -24.63 35.38
C SER A 136 -54.44 -24.11 33.96
N GLU A 137 -55.52 -24.09 33.18
CA GLU A 137 -55.49 -23.55 31.83
C GLU A 137 -55.07 -22.04 31.81
N ASP A 138 -55.44 -21.28 32.80
CA ASP A 138 -55.08 -19.86 32.92
C ASP A 138 -53.60 -19.70 33.23
N GLU A 139 -53.00 -20.50 34.11
CA GLU A 139 -51.56 -20.50 34.40
C GLU A 139 -50.74 -20.89 33.17
N LEU A 140 -51.19 -21.90 32.41
CA LEU A 140 -50.51 -22.33 31.19
C LEU A 140 -50.62 -21.26 30.11
N ARG A 141 -51.74 -20.55 30.02
CA ARG A 141 -51.93 -19.44 29.09
C ARG A 141 -51.03 -18.24 29.47
N ASP A 142 -50.97 -17.89 30.73
CA ASP A 142 -50.07 -16.83 31.23
C ASP A 142 -48.60 -17.17 30.95
N LEU A 143 -48.18 -18.43 31.14
CA LEU A 143 -46.82 -18.87 30.85
C LEU A 143 -46.49 -18.83 29.35
N ASP A 144 -47.47 -19.22 28.52
CA ASP A 144 -47.32 -19.14 27.05
C ASP A 144 -47.21 -17.70 26.56
N ASP A 145 -48.05 -16.80 27.04
CA ASP A 145 -47.99 -15.36 26.72
C ASP A 145 -46.67 -14.74 27.16
N LEU A 146 -46.16 -15.09 28.36
CA LEU A 146 -44.86 -14.64 28.85
C LEU A 146 -43.70 -15.20 28.03
N SER A 147 -43.80 -16.48 27.57
CA SER A 147 -42.78 -17.09 26.71
C SER A 147 -42.75 -16.46 25.32
N ALA A 148 -43.92 -16.13 24.77
CA ALA A 148 -44.03 -15.39 23.53
C ALA A 148 -43.40 -13.99 23.64
N ALA A 149 -43.67 -13.26 24.73
CA ALA A 149 -43.04 -11.97 25.00
C ALA A 149 -41.52 -12.06 25.19
N CYS A 150 -41.03 -13.09 25.90
CA CYS A 150 -39.60 -13.36 26.07
C CYS A 150 -38.93 -13.70 24.73
N SER A 151 -39.60 -14.48 23.87
CA SER A 151 -39.13 -14.79 22.52
C SER A 151 -39.02 -13.52 21.63
N VAL A 152 -39.94 -12.56 21.76
CA VAL A 152 -39.85 -11.26 21.06
C VAL A 152 -38.62 -10.48 21.51
N GLU A 153 -38.32 -10.45 22.82
CA GLU A 153 -37.12 -9.81 23.36
C GLU A 153 -35.84 -10.45 22.79
N LEU A 154 -35.80 -11.79 22.73
CA LEU A 154 -34.67 -12.53 22.13
C LEU A 154 -34.48 -12.19 20.64
N ARG A 155 -35.58 -12.19 19.88
CA ARG A 155 -35.56 -11.81 18.44
C ARG A 155 -35.07 -10.42 18.23
N LEU A 156 -35.50 -9.45 19.07
CA LEU A 156 -35.04 -8.07 18.97
C LEU A 156 -33.54 -7.95 19.26
N ARG A 157 -33.03 -8.65 20.27
CA ARG A 157 -31.58 -8.69 20.57
C ARG A 157 -30.77 -9.25 19.42
N ILE A 158 -31.18 -10.39 18.89
CA ILE A 158 -30.52 -11.06 17.75
C ILE A 158 -30.51 -10.12 16.55
N ALA A 159 -31.66 -9.51 16.21
CA ALA A 159 -31.76 -8.58 15.08
C ALA A 159 -30.88 -7.33 15.27
N THR A 160 -30.87 -6.76 16.48
CA THR A 160 -30.07 -5.57 16.80
C THR A 160 -28.57 -5.86 16.65
N GLU A 161 -28.10 -6.99 17.18
CA GLU A 161 -26.71 -7.40 17.07
C GLU A 161 -26.32 -7.72 15.63
N GLN A 162 -27.22 -8.32 14.85
CA GLN A 162 -27.02 -8.57 13.43
C GLN A 162 -26.86 -7.25 12.64
N ILE A 163 -27.78 -6.30 12.85
CA ILE A 163 -27.71 -4.97 12.22
C ILE A 163 -26.40 -4.26 12.60
N ARG A 164 -25.98 -4.35 13.88
CA ARG A 164 -24.72 -3.76 14.33
C ARG A 164 -23.53 -4.34 13.57
N ARG A 165 -23.45 -5.67 13.46
CA ARG A 165 -22.38 -6.37 12.72
C ARG A 165 -22.39 -6.03 11.24
N ASP A 166 -23.55 -6.02 10.60
CA ASP A 166 -23.69 -5.69 9.19
C ASP A 166 -23.23 -4.26 8.91
N ARG A 167 -23.56 -3.32 9.81
CA ARG A 167 -23.06 -1.94 9.73
C ARG A 167 -21.54 -1.86 9.89
N ASP A 168 -20.97 -2.59 10.85
CA ASP A 168 -19.53 -2.61 11.08
C ASP A 168 -18.79 -3.20 9.86
N HIS A 169 -19.31 -4.28 9.28
CA HIS A 169 -18.81 -4.86 8.04
C HIS A 169 -18.88 -3.89 6.85
N ALA A 170 -20.01 -3.22 6.67
CA ALA A 170 -20.17 -2.20 5.63
C ALA A 170 -19.18 -1.04 5.83
N GLY A 171 -18.96 -0.64 7.07
CA GLY A 171 -17.96 0.38 7.44
C GLY A 171 -16.53 -0.04 7.06
N VAL A 172 -16.15 -1.29 7.30
CA VAL A 172 -14.83 -1.83 6.87
C VAL A 172 -14.69 -1.77 5.35
N LEU A 173 -15.70 -2.22 4.60
CA LEU A 173 -15.66 -2.21 3.13
C LEU A 173 -15.55 -0.79 2.55
N LEU A 174 -16.31 0.15 3.11
CA LEU A 174 -16.26 1.55 2.69
C LEU A 174 -14.87 2.15 2.97
N ARG A 175 -14.33 1.97 4.17
CA ARG A 175 -12.97 2.42 4.51
C ARG A 175 -11.93 1.76 3.60
N ALA A 176 -12.02 0.46 3.34
CA ALA A 176 -11.12 -0.25 2.45
C ALA A 176 -11.12 0.35 1.03
N SER A 177 -12.30 0.58 0.46
CA SER A 177 -12.46 1.19 -0.86
C SER A 177 -11.77 2.57 -0.96
N VAL A 178 -11.96 3.42 0.05
CA VAL A 178 -11.41 4.79 0.06
C VAL A 178 -9.93 4.80 0.41
N GLU A 179 -9.54 4.18 1.53
CA GLU A 179 -8.18 4.28 2.06
C GLU A 179 -7.16 3.51 1.23
N LEU A 180 -7.49 2.29 0.77
CA LEU A 180 -6.58 1.54 -0.11
C LEU A 180 -6.49 2.20 -1.50
N GLY A 181 -7.56 2.91 -1.90
CA GLY A 181 -7.56 3.74 -3.10
C GLY A 181 -6.54 4.89 -3.09
N ARG A 182 -6.13 5.37 -1.93
CA ARG A 182 -5.20 6.49 -1.73
C ARG A 182 -3.73 6.09 -1.61
N SER A 183 -3.43 4.80 -1.47
CA SER A 183 -2.04 4.33 -1.33
C SER A 183 -1.23 4.66 -2.58
N ARG A 184 -0.03 5.20 -2.36
CA ARG A 184 0.94 5.51 -3.42
C ARG A 184 2.11 4.52 -3.45
N GLU A 185 2.37 3.85 -2.33
CA GLU A 185 3.44 2.88 -2.13
C GLU A 185 2.90 1.61 -1.49
N LEU A 186 3.57 0.48 -1.71
CA LEU A 186 3.17 -0.81 -1.13
C LEU A 186 3.26 -0.82 0.40
N THR A 187 4.23 -0.14 0.98
CA THR A 187 4.40 0.00 2.44
C THR A 187 3.25 0.78 3.09
N ASP A 188 2.79 1.86 2.44
CA ASP A 188 1.61 2.62 2.88
C ASP A 188 0.33 1.78 2.78
N LEU A 189 0.23 0.93 1.76
CA LEU A 189 -0.90 0.00 1.60
C LEU A 189 -1.00 -0.98 2.78
N VAL A 190 0.11 -1.57 3.24
CA VAL A 190 0.12 -2.49 4.39
C VAL A 190 -0.32 -1.78 5.67
N ARG A 191 0.19 -0.58 5.92
CA ARG A 191 -0.20 0.25 7.07
C ARG A 191 -1.70 0.53 7.07
N ARG A 192 -2.26 0.93 5.92
CA ARG A 192 -3.71 1.19 5.78
C ARG A 192 -4.55 -0.06 5.97
N LEU A 193 -4.11 -1.21 5.44
CA LEU A 193 -4.78 -2.49 5.63
C LEU A 193 -4.91 -2.86 7.11
N ARG A 194 -3.86 -2.65 7.91
CA ARG A 194 -3.89 -2.90 9.35
C ARG A 194 -4.90 -2.00 10.07
N LEU A 195 -4.96 -0.71 9.70
CA LEU A 195 -5.86 0.28 10.32
C LEU A 195 -7.34 0.12 9.93
N LEU A 196 -7.70 -0.80 9.04
CA LEU A 196 -9.10 -1.03 8.66
C LEU A 196 -9.92 -1.70 9.76
N PHE A 197 -9.26 -2.47 10.63
CA PHE A 197 -9.92 -3.32 11.62
C PHE A 197 -9.72 -2.73 13.01
N GLU A 198 -10.81 -2.63 13.77
CA GLU A 198 -10.84 -2.12 15.13
C GLU A 198 -11.76 -3.02 15.98
N GLY A 199 -11.39 -3.29 17.24
CA GLY A 199 -12.24 -3.98 18.20
C GLY A 199 -11.85 -5.43 18.51
N PRO A 200 -12.73 -6.22 19.18
CA PRO A 200 -12.39 -7.54 19.72
C PRO A 200 -12.04 -8.61 18.68
N ALA A 201 -12.45 -8.42 17.44
CA ALA A 201 -12.14 -9.30 16.30
C ALA A 201 -10.94 -8.82 15.48
N GLU A 202 -10.21 -7.82 15.98
CA GLU A 202 -9.04 -7.25 15.31
C GLU A 202 -7.97 -8.33 15.08
N PRO A 203 -7.46 -8.50 13.85
CA PRO A 203 -6.37 -9.42 13.59
C PRO A 203 -5.10 -8.93 14.29
N SER A 204 -4.40 -9.81 14.97
CA SER A 204 -3.13 -9.50 15.64
C SER A 204 -2.02 -9.18 14.63
N TYR A 205 -2.19 -9.62 13.38
CA TYR A 205 -1.26 -9.35 12.30
C TYR A 205 -1.97 -9.34 10.93
N VAL A 206 -1.58 -8.39 10.08
CA VAL A 206 -1.99 -8.33 8.66
C VAL A 206 -0.74 -8.32 7.80
N GLY A 207 -0.63 -9.23 6.85
CA GLY A 207 0.53 -9.37 5.97
C GLY A 207 0.14 -9.37 4.49
N LEU A 208 0.88 -8.60 3.70
CA LEU A 208 0.79 -8.60 2.24
C LEU A 208 2.02 -9.30 1.66
N LEU A 209 1.79 -10.39 0.95
CA LEU A 209 2.83 -11.12 0.23
C LEU A 209 2.57 -10.98 -1.26
N LEU A 210 3.56 -10.53 -2.01
CA LEU A 210 3.46 -10.38 -3.47
C LEU A 210 4.20 -11.49 -4.18
N ALA A 211 3.63 -11.92 -5.31
CA ALA A 211 4.20 -12.98 -6.13
C ALA A 211 5.23 -12.43 -7.12
N ASP A 212 6.35 -13.14 -7.23
CA ASP A 212 7.30 -12.99 -8.33
C ASP A 212 7.58 -14.34 -9.00
N GLY A 213 8.46 -14.38 -9.99
CA GLY A 213 8.82 -15.63 -10.69
C GLY A 213 9.45 -16.72 -9.80
N ARG A 214 9.86 -16.40 -8.56
CA ARG A 214 10.57 -17.29 -7.64
C ARG A 214 9.72 -17.72 -6.44
N GLY A 215 8.68 -16.95 -6.07
CA GLY A 215 7.82 -17.26 -4.92
C GLY A 215 7.00 -16.09 -4.46
N LEU A 216 6.80 -16.01 -3.15
CA LEU A 216 6.14 -14.90 -2.47
C LEU A 216 7.17 -14.11 -1.66
N TRP A 217 7.16 -12.80 -1.75
CA TRP A 217 7.95 -11.92 -0.92
C TRP A 217 7.02 -11.01 -0.11
N ARG A 218 7.42 -10.71 1.12
CA ARG A 218 6.64 -9.89 2.04
C ARG A 218 6.87 -8.42 1.76
N VAL A 219 5.81 -7.64 1.70
CA VAL A 219 5.89 -6.19 1.75
C VAL A 219 6.15 -5.77 3.19
N ALA A 220 7.23 -5.02 3.44
CA ALA A 220 7.59 -4.57 4.77
C ALA A 220 6.51 -3.62 5.34
N ASP A 221 6.17 -3.80 6.62
CA ASP A 221 5.41 -2.82 7.38
C ASP A 221 6.40 -1.92 8.14
N PRO A 222 6.47 -0.62 7.84
CA PRO A 222 7.44 0.28 8.46
C PRO A 222 7.22 0.47 9.97
N ASP A 223 6.01 0.18 10.46
CA ASP A 223 5.63 0.34 11.87
C ASP A 223 5.80 -0.94 12.70
N THR A 224 6.17 -2.05 12.08
CA THR A 224 6.38 -3.33 12.78
C THR A 224 7.83 -3.45 13.23
N VAL A 225 8.03 -3.66 14.53
CA VAL A 225 9.38 -3.82 15.11
C VAL A 225 10.10 -5.01 14.46
N ARG A 226 11.26 -4.76 13.91
CA ARG A 226 12.10 -5.67 13.09
C ARG A 226 12.50 -7.01 13.72
N SER A 227 12.23 -7.29 14.99
CA SER A 227 12.85 -8.40 15.72
C SER A 227 12.29 -9.80 15.46
N ALA A 228 11.13 -9.94 14.80
CA ALA A 228 10.49 -11.25 14.56
C ALA A 228 10.24 -11.58 13.07
N GLU A 229 10.54 -10.67 12.16
CA GLU A 229 10.18 -10.81 10.74
C GLU A 229 11.31 -11.31 9.83
N ALA A 230 12.55 -11.33 10.30
CA ALA A 230 13.72 -11.55 9.46
C ALA A 230 13.80 -12.94 8.80
N ASP A 231 13.13 -13.96 9.35
CA ASP A 231 13.29 -15.34 8.85
C ASP A 231 12.30 -15.75 7.75
N VAL A 232 11.29 -14.93 7.40
CA VAL A 232 10.27 -15.30 6.40
C VAL A 232 9.93 -14.14 5.45
N ASP A 233 10.93 -13.36 5.05
CA ASP A 233 10.73 -12.28 4.06
C ASP A 233 10.45 -12.81 2.66
N ARG A 234 10.82 -14.07 2.40
CA ARG A 234 10.60 -14.74 1.13
C ARG A 234 10.21 -16.19 1.33
N LEU A 235 9.09 -16.58 0.74
CA LEU A 235 8.61 -17.96 0.71
C LEU A 235 8.80 -18.53 -0.70
N GLU A 236 9.40 -19.69 -0.79
CA GLU A 236 9.44 -20.42 -2.06
C GLU A 236 8.03 -20.84 -2.50
N ARG A 237 7.84 -20.96 -3.80
CA ARG A 237 6.53 -21.32 -4.37
C ARG A 237 5.96 -22.64 -3.80
N ASN A 238 6.83 -23.59 -3.49
CA ASN A 238 6.46 -24.91 -2.98
C ASN A 238 6.53 -25.04 -1.46
N ALA A 239 6.80 -23.95 -0.74
CA ALA A 239 6.83 -23.96 0.72
C ALA A 239 5.48 -24.42 1.30
N ARG A 240 5.54 -25.20 2.39
CA ARG A 240 4.34 -25.72 3.06
C ARG A 240 3.78 -24.72 4.06
N PHE A 241 3.47 -23.50 3.55
CA PHE A 241 2.84 -22.43 4.29
C PHE A 241 1.40 -22.20 3.82
N PRO A 242 0.47 -21.74 4.68
CA PRO A 242 -0.89 -21.40 4.29
C PRO A 242 -0.97 -20.41 3.14
N SER A 243 -0.11 -19.38 3.12
CA SER A 243 -0.03 -18.39 2.06
C SER A 243 0.46 -18.98 0.73
N SER A 244 1.47 -19.86 0.77
CA SER A 244 1.95 -20.55 -0.43
C SER A 244 0.88 -21.49 -1.00
N GLN A 245 0.11 -22.15 -0.15
CA GLN A 245 -1.03 -22.97 -0.57
C GLN A 245 -2.12 -22.12 -1.22
N ALA A 246 -2.53 -21.02 -0.57
CA ALA A 246 -3.54 -20.11 -1.12
C ALA A 246 -3.14 -19.59 -2.50
N MET A 247 -1.85 -19.26 -2.67
CA MET A 247 -1.30 -18.80 -3.96
C MET A 247 -1.32 -19.87 -5.03
N ARG A 248 -0.91 -21.12 -4.71
CA ARG A 248 -0.89 -22.23 -5.69
C ARG A 248 -2.29 -22.62 -6.13
N GLU A 249 -3.20 -22.73 -5.18
CA GLU A 249 -4.56 -23.24 -5.41
C GLU A 249 -5.54 -22.14 -5.83
N GLN A 250 -5.11 -20.87 -5.77
CA GLN A 250 -5.94 -19.69 -6.08
C GLN A 250 -7.28 -19.72 -5.33
N ARG A 251 -7.24 -20.20 -4.09
CA ARG A 251 -8.39 -20.26 -3.18
C ARG A 251 -8.03 -19.79 -1.80
N THR A 252 -9.03 -19.32 -1.07
CA THR A 252 -8.89 -18.95 0.34
C THR A 252 -8.53 -20.16 1.18
N VAL A 253 -7.48 -20.03 2.00
CA VAL A 253 -7.04 -21.03 2.98
C VAL A 253 -7.28 -20.46 4.36
N PHE A 254 -8.02 -21.20 5.20
CA PHE A 254 -8.29 -20.84 6.59
C PHE A 254 -7.80 -21.94 7.52
N VAL A 255 -7.05 -21.55 8.53
CA VAL A 255 -6.54 -22.41 9.60
C VAL A 255 -7.12 -21.87 10.91
N PRO A 256 -8.08 -22.59 11.54
CA PRO A 256 -8.84 -22.07 12.67
C PRO A 256 -8.06 -22.03 13.99
N ASP A 257 -7.09 -22.92 14.15
CA ASP A 257 -6.34 -23.10 15.39
C ASP A 257 -4.95 -23.70 15.14
N HIS A 258 -4.16 -23.79 16.20
CA HIS A 258 -2.81 -24.34 16.17
C HIS A 258 -2.78 -25.84 15.80
N ALA A 259 -3.77 -26.63 16.19
CA ALA A 259 -3.81 -28.04 15.86
C ALA A 259 -3.96 -28.25 14.35
N ALA A 260 -4.86 -27.50 13.71
CA ALA A 260 -5.01 -27.51 12.25
C ALA A 260 -3.76 -27.01 11.52
N LEU A 261 -2.98 -26.08 12.12
CA LEU A 261 -1.71 -25.64 11.56
C LEU A 261 -0.65 -26.77 11.57
N VAL A 262 -0.52 -27.45 12.72
CA VAL A 262 0.43 -28.58 12.88
C VAL A 262 0.10 -29.74 11.95
N ASP A 263 -1.18 -30.08 11.81
CA ASP A 263 -1.64 -31.21 11.00
C ASP A 263 -1.52 -30.93 9.48
N GLY A 264 -1.71 -29.66 9.08
CA GLY A 264 -1.83 -29.29 7.67
C GLY A 264 -0.55 -28.79 7.00
N PHE A 265 0.42 -28.24 7.77
CA PHE A 265 1.53 -27.47 7.23
C PHE A 265 2.89 -27.96 7.71
N GLY A 266 3.97 -27.37 7.17
CA GLY A 266 5.35 -27.78 7.50
C GLY A 266 5.83 -27.24 8.86
N PRO A 267 6.85 -27.86 9.47
CA PRO A 267 7.38 -27.44 10.76
C PRO A 267 7.94 -26.01 10.74
N GLU A 268 8.43 -25.54 9.61
CA GLU A 268 8.89 -24.15 9.41
C GLU A 268 7.73 -23.15 9.52
N ALA A 269 6.55 -23.50 8.98
CA ALA A 269 5.36 -22.70 9.13
C ALA A 269 4.92 -22.64 10.59
N VAL A 270 4.83 -23.80 11.27
CA VAL A 270 4.46 -23.88 12.68
C VAL A 270 5.40 -23.01 13.52
N ALA A 271 6.72 -23.15 13.36
CA ALA A 271 7.71 -22.36 14.08
C ALA A 271 7.57 -20.85 13.82
N ALA A 272 7.29 -20.43 12.58
CA ALA A 272 7.11 -19.04 12.22
C ALA A 272 5.87 -18.40 12.85
N TYR A 273 4.76 -19.15 12.96
CA TYR A 273 3.54 -18.70 13.64
C TYR A 273 3.70 -18.70 15.16
N ASP A 274 4.34 -19.72 15.74
CA ASP A 274 4.61 -19.83 17.18
C ASP A 274 5.51 -18.69 17.67
N ALA A 275 6.57 -18.36 16.92
CA ALA A 275 7.48 -17.25 17.24
C ALA A 275 6.76 -15.89 17.35
N ARG A 276 5.58 -15.78 16.73
CA ARG A 276 4.74 -14.57 16.75
C ARG A 276 3.52 -14.67 17.67
N GLY A 277 3.33 -15.80 18.35
CA GLY A 277 2.15 -16.06 19.18
C GLY A 277 0.86 -16.15 18.38
N LEU A 278 0.93 -16.49 17.08
CA LEU A 278 -0.23 -16.57 16.20
C LEU A 278 -0.82 -18.00 16.22
N ARG A 279 -2.14 -18.12 16.36
CA ARG A 279 -2.84 -19.40 16.50
C ARG A 279 -3.79 -19.71 15.35
N SER A 280 -4.23 -18.71 14.64
CA SER A 280 -5.18 -18.84 13.53
C SER A 280 -4.77 -17.93 12.37
N VAL A 281 -5.05 -18.34 11.13
CA VAL A 281 -4.71 -17.56 9.94
C VAL A 281 -5.72 -17.75 8.82
N LEU A 282 -6.04 -16.64 8.15
CA LEU A 282 -6.76 -16.60 6.89
C LEU A 282 -5.84 -16.06 5.80
N CYS A 283 -5.68 -16.80 4.73
CA CYS A 283 -4.94 -16.41 3.54
C CYS A 283 -5.89 -16.29 2.35
N VAL A 284 -5.96 -15.10 1.76
CA VAL A 284 -6.80 -14.84 0.58
C VAL A 284 -5.91 -14.47 -0.60
N PRO A 285 -5.95 -15.20 -1.72
CA PRO A 285 -5.18 -14.85 -2.89
C PRO A 285 -5.68 -13.55 -3.50
N LEU A 286 -4.77 -12.69 -3.91
CA LEU A 286 -5.09 -11.47 -4.63
C LEU A 286 -5.50 -11.80 -6.07
N PRO A 287 -6.37 -10.99 -6.70
CA PRO A 287 -6.76 -11.17 -8.09
C PRO A 287 -5.56 -11.32 -9.03
N ARG A 288 -5.72 -12.11 -10.10
CA ARG A 288 -4.71 -12.35 -11.14
C ARG A 288 -3.40 -12.94 -10.63
N GLY A 289 -3.40 -13.59 -9.47
CA GLY A 289 -2.21 -14.22 -8.92
C GLY A 289 -1.10 -13.24 -8.50
N ARG A 290 -1.46 -12.00 -8.15
CA ARG A 290 -0.49 -10.96 -7.74
C ARG A 290 0.15 -11.21 -6.39
N GLY A 291 -0.47 -12.06 -5.56
CA GLY A 291 0.04 -12.35 -4.22
C GLY A 291 -1.05 -12.88 -3.31
N VAL A 292 -0.84 -12.74 -2.01
CA VAL A 292 -1.74 -13.21 -0.95
C VAL A 292 -1.83 -12.15 0.14
N LEU A 293 -3.03 -11.86 0.60
CA LEU A 293 -3.28 -11.08 1.80
C LEU A 293 -3.58 -12.04 2.95
N THR A 294 -2.94 -11.83 4.11
CA THR A 294 -3.06 -12.69 5.28
C THR A 294 -3.55 -11.91 6.48
N TRP A 295 -4.47 -12.52 7.25
CA TRP A 295 -4.91 -12.07 8.56
C TRP A 295 -4.63 -13.16 9.57
N CYS A 296 -4.00 -12.80 10.68
CA CYS A 296 -3.65 -13.76 11.72
C CYS A 296 -4.15 -13.29 13.08
N TRP A 297 -4.55 -14.23 13.94
CA TRP A 297 -5.03 -13.97 15.29
C TRP A 297 -4.18 -14.73 16.31
N ALA A 298 -4.01 -14.13 17.48
CA ALA A 298 -3.30 -14.76 18.61
C ALA A 298 -4.11 -15.87 19.30
N GLU A 299 -5.42 -15.88 19.08
CA GLU A 299 -6.37 -16.86 19.63
C GLU A 299 -6.96 -17.73 18.50
N PRO A 300 -7.49 -18.92 18.81
CA PRO A 300 -8.30 -19.67 17.87
C PRO A 300 -9.47 -18.82 17.36
N HIS A 301 -9.70 -18.84 16.06
CA HIS A 301 -10.70 -17.99 15.41
C HIS A 301 -11.77 -18.82 14.70
N VAL A 302 -13.03 -18.37 14.80
CA VAL A 302 -14.16 -18.98 14.09
C VAL A 302 -14.59 -18.01 12.98
N LEU A 303 -14.24 -18.35 11.76
CA LEU A 303 -14.54 -17.53 10.59
C LEU A 303 -15.99 -17.73 10.15
N THR A 304 -16.82 -16.70 10.26
CA THR A 304 -18.19 -16.73 9.74
C THR A 304 -18.21 -16.55 8.22
N VAL A 305 -19.33 -16.95 7.57
CA VAL A 305 -19.50 -16.77 6.12
C VAL A 305 -19.43 -15.28 5.74
N THR A 306 -20.06 -14.42 6.52
CA THR A 306 -20.09 -12.97 6.29
C THR A 306 -18.70 -12.36 6.48
N GLU A 307 -17.99 -12.70 7.55
CA GLU A 307 -16.62 -12.22 7.80
C GLU A 307 -15.67 -12.64 6.68
N LYS A 308 -15.75 -13.91 6.25
CA LYS A 308 -14.98 -14.40 5.10
C LYS A 308 -15.27 -13.59 3.83
N ALA A 309 -16.53 -13.25 3.58
CA ALA A 309 -16.92 -12.44 2.42
C ALA A 309 -16.32 -11.03 2.50
N VAL A 310 -16.39 -10.39 3.68
CA VAL A 310 -15.79 -9.06 3.92
C VAL A 310 -14.27 -9.08 3.70
N LEU A 311 -13.55 -10.02 4.31
CA LEU A 311 -12.10 -10.14 4.17
C LEU A 311 -11.70 -10.46 2.73
N THR A 312 -12.49 -11.27 2.02
CA THR A 312 -12.27 -11.53 0.58
C THR A 312 -12.47 -10.26 -0.27
N ALA A 313 -13.47 -9.45 0.04
CA ALA A 313 -13.70 -8.18 -0.65
C ALA A 313 -12.57 -7.18 -0.37
N VAL A 314 -12.08 -7.09 0.88
CA VAL A 314 -10.91 -6.27 1.24
C VAL A 314 -9.67 -6.73 0.45
N ALA A 315 -9.44 -8.04 0.29
CA ALA A 315 -8.37 -8.56 -0.56
C ALA A 315 -8.54 -8.14 -2.03
N GLY A 316 -9.77 -8.06 -2.53
CA GLY A 316 -10.09 -7.52 -3.85
C GLY A 316 -9.65 -6.06 -4.01
N TYR A 317 -10.00 -5.19 -3.06
CA TYR A 317 -9.55 -3.79 -3.04
C TYR A 317 -8.03 -3.65 -2.91
N ALA A 318 -7.41 -4.46 -2.04
CA ALA A 318 -5.96 -4.50 -1.90
C ALA A 318 -5.27 -4.91 -3.21
N GLY A 319 -5.80 -5.92 -3.91
CA GLY A 319 -5.30 -6.34 -5.21
C GLY A 319 -5.35 -5.25 -6.27
N GLN A 320 -6.44 -4.48 -6.33
CA GLN A 320 -6.55 -3.31 -7.21
C GLN A 320 -5.53 -2.22 -6.85
N ALA A 321 -5.32 -1.96 -5.56
CA ALA A 321 -4.33 -1.00 -5.09
C ALA A 321 -2.91 -1.45 -5.46
N VAL A 322 -2.56 -2.73 -5.25
CA VAL A 322 -1.28 -3.33 -5.66
C VAL A 322 -1.06 -3.18 -7.17
N GLU A 323 -2.04 -3.53 -8.00
CA GLU A 323 -1.91 -3.40 -9.46
C GLU A 323 -1.63 -1.97 -9.88
N ARG A 324 -2.33 -1.00 -9.29
CA ARG A 324 -2.12 0.41 -9.58
C ARG A 324 -0.74 0.89 -9.15
N THR A 325 -0.31 0.57 -7.92
CA THR A 325 1.00 0.97 -7.39
C THR A 325 2.13 0.38 -8.25
N LEU A 326 2.12 -0.91 -8.53
CA LEU A 326 3.10 -1.57 -9.39
C LEU A 326 3.09 -1.03 -10.82
N PHE A 327 1.94 -0.67 -11.36
CA PHE A 327 1.84 -0.06 -12.69
C PHE A 327 2.54 1.30 -12.73
N VAL A 328 2.34 2.15 -11.71
CA VAL A 328 3.01 3.46 -11.60
C VAL A 328 4.52 3.28 -11.41
N GLU A 329 4.96 2.41 -10.49
CA GLU A 329 6.38 2.12 -10.24
C GLU A 329 7.08 1.60 -11.50
N ASN A 330 6.46 0.67 -12.24
CA ASN A 330 7.02 0.14 -13.49
C ASN A 330 7.13 1.22 -14.59
N ARG A 331 6.15 2.12 -14.68
CA ARG A 331 6.22 3.25 -15.64
C ARG A 331 7.34 4.22 -15.28
N LEU A 332 7.48 4.56 -13.99
CA LEU A 332 8.56 5.42 -13.51
C LEU A 332 9.93 4.80 -13.80
N SER A 333 10.10 3.52 -13.44
CA SER A 333 11.36 2.81 -13.69
C SER A 333 11.68 2.67 -15.18
N ALA A 334 10.69 2.43 -16.04
CA ALA A 334 10.90 2.39 -17.48
C ALA A 334 11.28 3.76 -18.05
N ALA A 335 10.66 4.84 -17.56
CA ALA A 335 11.01 6.20 -17.95
C ALA A 335 12.46 6.56 -17.53
N GLU A 336 12.83 6.25 -16.27
CA GLU A 336 14.20 6.46 -15.75
C GLU A 336 15.24 5.65 -16.54
N GLN A 337 14.94 4.40 -16.89
CA GLN A 337 15.84 3.57 -17.70
C GLN A 337 16.01 4.12 -19.12
N LEU A 338 14.94 4.54 -19.77
CA LEU A 338 14.99 5.19 -21.08
C LEU A 338 15.82 6.46 -21.03
N GLN A 339 15.59 7.31 -20.04
CA GLN A 339 16.28 8.55 -19.84
C GLN A 339 17.78 8.34 -19.57
N SER A 340 18.13 7.40 -18.69
CA SER A 340 19.52 7.03 -18.43
C SER A 340 20.24 6.50 -19.69
N ALA A 341 19.52 5.73 -20.51
CA ALA A 341 20.05 5.23 -21.78
C ALA A 341 20.21 6.34 -22.85
N MET A 342 19.45 7.43 -22.72
CA MET A 342 19.54 8.59 -23.61
C MET A 342 20.65 9.57 -23.21
N LEU A 343 21.11 9.56 -21.95
CA LEU A 343 22.20 10.42 -21.50
C LEU A 343 23.56 9.86 -21.93
N THR A 344 24.48 10.74 -22.29
CA THR A 344 25.81 10.36 -22.77
C THR A 344 26.78 10.22 -21.61
N ALA A 345 27.58 9.15 -21.59
CA ALA A 345 28.74 9.06 -20.71
C ALA A 345 29.79 10.08 -21.13
N LEU A 346 30.27 10.87 -20.17
CA LEU A 346 31.27 11.89 -20.42
C LEU A 346 32.64 11.25 -20.73
N PRO A 347 33.34 11.67 -21.82
CA PRO A 347 34.65 11.15 -22.15
C PRO A 347 35.70 11.65 -21.16
N ALA A 348 36.71 10.84 -20.86
CA ALA A 348 37.90 11.30 -20.14
C ALA A 348 38.81 12.05 -21.09
N VAL A 349 39.12 13.31 -20.77
CA VAL A 349 39.96 14.19 -21.61
C VAL A 349 41.12 14.70 -20.76
N PRO A 350 42.38 14.42 -21.15
CA PRO A 350 43.54 14.96 -20.43
C PRO A 350 43.50 16.52 -20.37
N GLY A 351 43.67 17.08 -19.18
CA GLY A 351 43.59 18.51 -18.95
C GLY A 351 42.16 19.08 -18.72
N LEU A 352 41.13 18.23 -18.72
CA LEU A 352 39.77 18.62 -18.40
C LEU A 352 39.16 17.66 -17.35
N GLU A 353 38.44 18.22 -16.39
CA GLU A 353 37.55 17.51 -15.48
C GLU A 353 36.10 17.84 -15.86
N MET A 354 35.24 16.83 -15.98
CA MET A 354 33.83 17.05 -16.36
C MET A 354 32.89 16.26 -15.47
N THR A 355 31.74 16.83 -15.21
CA THR A 355 30.64 16.18 -14.53
C THR A 355 29.31 16.74 -15.02
N ALA A 356 28.25 15.96 -14.89
CA ALA A 356 26.91 16.39 -15.27
C ALA A 356 25.89 15.97 -14.18
N LEU A 357 24.82 16.76 -14.09
CA LEU A 357 23.64 16.49 -13.27
C LEU A 357 22.43 16.49 -14.20
N TYR A 358 21.57 15.50 -14.03
CA TYR A 358 20.27 15.47 -14.65
C TYR A 358 19.20 15.18 -13.58
N LEU A 359 18.19 16.02 -13.49
CA LEU A 359 17.07 15.87 -12.56
C LEU A 359 15.76 15.99 -13.35
N PRO A 360 14.96 14.93 -13.44
CA PRO A 360 13.69 14.97 -14.17
C PRO A 360 12.65 15.85 -13.46
N ALA A 361 11.68 16.37 -14.21
CA ALA A 361 10.49 17.02 -13.68
C ALA A 361 9.73 16.08 -12.75
N ALA A 362 9.05 16.64 -11.72
CA ALA A 362 8.38 15.82 -10.68
C ALA A 362 7.03 15.23 -11.12
N ASP A 363 6.46 15.65 -12.25
CA ASP A 363 5.18 15.17 -12.74
C ASP A 363 5.35 13.85 -13.53
N GLN A 364 4.96 12.78 -12.83
CA GLN A 364 4.56 11.45 -13.28
C GLN A 364 5.16 10.90 -14.59
N ALA A 365 6.26 10.14 -14.46
CA ALA A 365 6.67 9.13 -15.45
C ALA A 365 6.96 9.68 -16.87
N MET A 366 7.50 10.89 -16.96
CA MET A 366 7.81 11.51 -18.25
C MET A 366 9.32 11.49 -18.49
N VAL A 367 9.72 11.14 -19.69
CA VAL A 367 11.10 11.29 -20.17
C VAL A 367 11.25 12.74 -20.63
N GLY A 368 12.25 13.46 -20.11
CA GLY A 368 12.41 14.88 -20.36
C GLY A 368 12.85 15.25 -21.76
N GLY A 369 12.66 16.53 -22.10
CA GLY A 369 13.13 17.18 -23.34
C GLY A 369 14.58 17.62 -23.28
N ASP A 370 15.16 17.71 -22.09
CA ASP A 370 16.51 18.19 -21.84
C ASP A 370 17.59 17.17 -22.20
N TRP A 371 18.71 17.64 -22.69
CA TRP A 371 19.89 16.81 -22.89
C TRP A 371 21.18 17.56 -22.61
N TYR A 372 22.24 16.83 -22.30
CA TYR A 372 23.63 17.21 -22.45
C TYR A 372 24.37 16.15 -23.27
N ASP A 373 25.45 16.56 -23.92
CA ASP A 373 26.29 15.69 -24.72
C ASP A 373 27.75 16.13 -24.71
N ALA A 374 28.66 15.14 -24.74
CA ALA A 374 30.09 15.38 -24.85
C ALA A 374 30.76 14.25 -25.64
N TYR A 375 31.55 14.57 -26.66
CA TYR A 375 32.24 13.57 -27.46
C TYR A 375 33.49 14.18 -28.13
N LEU A 376 34.45 13.32 -28.47
CA LEU A 376 35.69 13.71 -29.11
C LEU A 376 35.58 13.69 -30.63
N VAL A 377 36.16 14.68 -31.27
CA VAL A 377 36.29 14.77 -32.74
C VAL A 377 37.76 14.80 -33.12
N PRO A 378 38.19 14.00 -34.11
CA PRO A 378 39.59 14.02 -34.60
C PRO A 378 39.94 15.38 -35.22
N ASP A 379 41.08 15.95 -34.88
CA ASP A 379 41.57 17.21 -35.49
C ASP A 379 42.16 16.99 -36.94
N GLY A 380 42.03 15.80 -37.50
CA GLY A 380 42.56 15.48 -38.84
C GLY A 380 44.07 15.45 -38.95
N THR A 381 44.82 15.87 -37.96
CA THR A 381 46.28 15.91 -37.94
C THR A 381 46.83 14.82 -37.02
N ALA A 382 47.58 13.90 -37.57
CA ALA A 382 48.17 12.80 -36.79
C ALA A 382 49.06 13.35 -35.66
N GLY A 383 48.76 12.92 -34.40
CA GLY A 383 49.54 13.32 -33.21
C GLY A 383 49.02 14.53 -32.46
N ARG A 384 47.94 15.16 -32.88
CA ARG A 384 47.26 16.19 -32.08
C ARG A 384 46.14 15.59 -31.22
N GLN A 385 45.96 16.16 -30.01
CA GLN A 385 44.84 15.81 -29.13
C GLN A 385 43.52 16.18 -29.81
N PRO A 386 42.52 15.27 -29.80
CA PRO A 386 41.21 15.55 -30.40
C PRO A 386 40.51 16.71 -29.69
N ALA A 387 39.70 17.46 -30.44
CA ALA A 387 38.85 18.49 -29.90
C ALA A 387 37.66 17.85 -29.17
N LEU A 388 37.20 18.50 -28.10
CA LEU A 388 36.01 18.08 -27.35
C LEU A 388 34.81 18.89 -27.85
N MET A 389 33.75 18.17 -28.26
CA MET A 389 32.47 18.79 -28.57
C MET A 389 31.55 18.65 -27.35
N LEU A 390 30.82 19.72 -27.05
CA LEU A 390 29.80 19.78 -26.02
C LEU A 390 28.47 20.22 -26.62
N SER A 391 27.37 19.70 -26.17
CA SER A 391 26.06 20.29 -26.41
C SER A 391 25.16 20.19 -25.18
N ILE A 392 24.30 21.17 -25.02
CA ILE A 392 23.18 21.16 -24.09
C ILE A 392 21.98 21.75 -24.80
N GLY A 393 20.79 21.30 -24.50
CA GLY A 393 19.60 21.86 -25.10
C GLY A 393 18.34 21.38 -24.42
N ASP A 394 17.23 21.96 -24.81
CA ASP A 394 15.91 21.70 -24.34
C ASP A 394 14.90 21.68 -25.50
N VAL A 395 14.04 20.69 -25.55
CA VAL A 395 12.93 20.55 -26.50
C VAL A 395 11.63 20.99 -25.82
N ILE A 396 10.88 21.85 -26.46
CA ILE A 396 9.60 22.33 -25.95
C ILE A 396 8.68 21.15 -25.57
N GLY A 397 8.40 20.98 -24.26
CA GLY A 397 7.57 19.94 -23.69
C GLY A 397 8.37 18.85 -22.97
N HIS A 398 7.68 18.13 -22.08
CA HIS A 398 8.26 17.14 -21.18
C HIS A 398 7.56 15.78 -21.31
N ASP A 399 7.30 15.32 -22.53
CA ASP A 399 6.64 14.04 -22.83
C ASP A 399 7.53 13.10 -23.67
N MET A 400 7.09 11.88 -23.89
CA MET A 400 7.77 10.88 -24.72
C MET A 400 8.08 11.41 -26.15
N ARG A 401 7.27 12.33 -26.64
CA ARG A 401 7.47 12.95 -27.95
C ARG A 401 8.63 13.95 -27.90
N ALA A 402 8.70 14.77 -26.86
CA ALA A 402 9.82 15.68 -26.62
C ALA A 402 11.13 14.90 -26.50
N ALA A 403 11.16 13.82 -25.73
CA ALA A 403 12.33 12.94 -25.61
C ALA A 403 12.76 12.30 -26.93
N ALA A 404 11.83 11.89 -27.77
CA ALA A 404 12.15 11.37 -29.11
C ALA A 404 12.78 12.47 -30.00
N VAL A 405 12.23 13.68 -29.98
CA VAL A 405 12.80 14.84 -30.72
C VAL A 405 14.18 15.21 -30.17
N MET A 406 14.37 15.22 -28.84
CA MET A 406 15.65 15.44 -28.18
C MET A 406 16.71 14.46 -28.67
N SER A 407 16.40 13.15 -28.68
CA SER A 407 17.33 12.12 -29.17
C SER A 407 17.72 12.32 -30.64
N GLN A 408 16.74 12.71 -31.45
CA GLN A 408 17.00 13.02 -32.88
C GLN A 408 17.84 14.28 -33.03
N ALA A 409 17.53 15.39 -32.36
CA ALA A 409 18.27 16.64 -32.40
C ALA A 409 19.74 16.42 -32.02
N ARG A 410 20.00 15.71 -30.92
CA ARG A 410 21.34 15.36 -30.47
C ARG A 410 22.10 14.53 -31.51
N SER A 411 21.45 13.51 -32.08
CA SER A 411 22.06 12.66 -33.11
C SER A 411 22.37 13.43 -34.38
N MET A 412 21.49 14.36 -34.75
CA MET A 412 21.72 15.27 -35.92
C MET A 412 22.86 16.21 -35.68
N LEU A 413 23.00 16.81 -34.47
CA LEU A 413 24.13 17.64 -34.10
C LEU A 413 25.46 16.90 -34.23
N ARG A 414 25.53 15.67 -33.70
CA ARG A 414 26.72 14.82 -33.86
C ARG A 414 27.03 14.54 -35.32
N GLN A 415 26.03 14.14 -36.09
CA GLN A 415 26.22 13.83 -37.50
C GLN A 415 26.66 15.07 -38.31
N ALA A 416 26.03 16.22 -38.07
CA ALA A 416 26.40 17.48 -38.73
C ALA A 416 27.83 17.92 -38.39
N THR A 417 28.23 17.79 -37.12
CA THR A 417 29.59 18.08 -36.66
C THR A 417 30.62 17.17 -37.32
N LEU A 418 30.36 15.84 -37.35
CA LEU A 418 31.28 14.87 -37.94
C LEU A 418 31.37 15.00 -39.48
N GLY A 419 30.32 15.49 -40.11
CA GLY A 419 30.26 15.73 -41.55
C GLY A 419 30.94 17.04 -42.00
N ASP A 420 31.20 17.97 -41.07
CA ASP A 420 31.91 19.22 -41.34
C ASP A 420 33.43 19.10 -41.02
N PRO A 421 34.33 19.22 -41.99
CA PRO A 421 35.77 19.16 -41.72
C PRO A 421 36.28 20.20 -40.73
N ALA A 422 35.60 21.32 -40.61
CA ALA A 422 35.94 22.41 -39.67
C ALA A 422 35.36 22.15 -38.28
N HIS A 423 34.42 21.20 -38.15
CA HIS A 423 33.66 20.92 -36.92
C HIS A 423 33.07 22.18 -36.27
N SER A 424 32.48 23.06 -37.12
CA SER A 424 31.94 24.35 -36.72
C SER A 424 30.65 24.18 -35.91
N PRO A 425 30.57 24.70 -34.66
CA PRO A 425 29.32 24.69 -33.89
C PRO A 425 28.16 25.40 -34.60
N ALA A 426 28.41 26.52 -35.28
CA ALA A 426 27.38 27.26 -36.01
C ALA A 426 26.91 26.50 -37.26
N ALA A 427 27.81 25.86 -38.00
CA ALA A 427 27.44 25.05 -39.15
C ALA A 427 26.60 23.83 -38.75
N ALA A 428 26.93 23.18 -37.64
CA ALA A 428 26.16 22.04 -37.10
C ALA A 428 24.73 22.45 -36.71
N LEU A 429 24.57 23.56 -35.98
CA LEU A 429 23.24 24.09 -35.63
C LEU A 429 22.43 24.49 -36.87
N ALA A 430 23.07 25.12 -37.86
CA ALA A 430 22.40 25.50 -39.12
C ALA A 430 21.94 24.27 -39.93
N ALA A 431 22.73 23.19 -39.93
CA ALA A 431 22.34 21.92 -40.57
C ALA A 431 21.11 21.29 -39.87
N VAL A 432 21.05 21.35 -38.55
CA VAL A 432 19.88 20.89 -37.78
C VAL A 432 18.67 21.76 -38.07
N ASP A 433 18.78 23.10 -38.10
CA ASP A 433 17.68 23.99 -38.50
C ASP A 433 17.12 23.62 -39.87
N SER A 434 18.01 23.39 -40.84
CA SER A 434 17.60 22.99 -42.17
C SER A 434 16.84 21.66 -42.18
N THR A 435 17.24 20.72 -41.34
CA THR A 435 16.58 19.43 -41.21
C THR A 435 15.21 19.56 -40.55
N PHE A 436 15.10 20.33 -39.48
CA PHE A 436 13.81 20.61 -38.81
C PHE A 436 12.83 21.36 -39.69
N SER A 437 13.31 22.22 -40.63
CA SER A 437 12.45 22.93 -41.56
C SER A 437 11.83 22.03 -42.64
N VAL A 438 12.50 20.93 -42.97
CA VAL A 438 12.05 19.95 -43.99
C VAL A 438 11.26 18.80 -43.38
N LEU A 439 11.69 18.33 -42.22
CA LEU A 439 11.04 17.20 -41.52
C LEU A 439 10.15 17.74 -40.41
N PRO A 440 8.84 17.36 -40.35
CA PRO A 440 7.96 17.79 -39.28
C PRO A 440 8.27 17.00 -37.98
N LEU A 441 9.43 17.25 -37.38
CA LEU A 441 9.95 16.48 -36.24
C LEU A 441 9.24 16.82 -34.92
N GLY A 442 8.45 17.89 -34.87
CA GLY A 442 7.70 18.28 -33.69
C GLY A 442 7.99 19.69 -33.20
N PRO A 443 7.84 19.99 -31.91
CA PRO A 443 8.12 21.30 -31.35
C PRO A 443 9.60 21.69 -31.54
N GLY A 444 9.89 22.98 -31.56
CA GLY A 444 11.26 23.51 -31.64
C GLY A 444 12.07 23.17 -30.39
N ALA A 445 13.37 23.43 -30.48
CA ALA A 445 14.29 23.22 -29.37
C ALA A 445 15.27 24.39 -29.25
N THR A 446 15.77 24.65 -28.07
CA THR A 446 16.90 25.53 -27.80
C THR A 446 18.17 24.68 -27.63
N ALA A 447 19.32 25.20 -28.04
CA ALA A 447 20.59 24.48 -27.86
C ALA A 447 21.80 25.40 -27.82
N VAL A 448 22.80 25.04 -27.02
CA VAL A 448 24.19 25.48 -27.15
C VAL A 448 25.00 24.33 -27.71
N HIS A 449 25.76 24.59 -28.75
CA HIS A 449 26.75 23.68 -29.29
C HIS A 449 28.14 24.34 -29.21
N ALA A 450 29.11 23.60 -28.68
CA ALA A 450 30.41 24.16 -28.37
C ALA A 450 31.54 23.18 -28.70
N ARG A 451 32.69 23.76 -29.08
CA ARG A 451 33.95 23.06 -29.37
C ARG A 451 35.04 23.59 -28.45
N LEU A 452 35.80 22.68 -27.85
CA LEU A 452 37.00 22.99 -27.08
C LEU A 452 38.22 22.41 -27.79
N ASP A 453 39.09 23.29 -28.19
CA ASP A 453 40.38 22.95 -28.84
C ASP A 453 41.51 23.05 -27.81
N PRO A 454 42.38 22.03 -27.69
CA PRO A 454 43.56 22.09 -26.84
C PRO A 454 44.58 23.08 -27.47
N GLY A 455 45.06 24.02 -26.67
CA GLY A 455 46.18 24.91 -27.01
C GLY A 455 47.41 24.63 -26.16
N ALA A 456 48.52 25.29 -26.42
CA ALA A 456 49.77 25.06 -25.71
C ALA A 456 49.69 25.32 -24.21
N ASP A 457 49.02 26.41 -23.81
CA ASP A 457 48.89 26.82 -22.40
C ASP A 457 47.44 26.99 -21.96
N ARG A 458 46.48 26.94 -22.85
CA ARG A 458 45.06 27.25 -22.64
C ARG A 458 44.22 26.44 -23.58
N TRP A 459 42.95 26.26 -23.19
CA TRP A 459 41.93 25.74 -24.08
C TRP A 459 41.22 26.89 -24.81
N ARG A 460 40.76 26.65 -26.03
CA ARG A 460 39.94 27.59 -26.80
C ARG A 460 38.52 27.05 -26.87
N LEU A 461 37.59 27.79 -26.30
CA LEU A 461 36.14 27.54 -26.43
C LEU A 461 35.64 28.30 -27.67
N THR A 462 34.98 27.59 -28.56
CA THR A 462 34.19 28.16 -29.67
C THR A 462 32.76 27.66 -29.51
N TRP A 463 31.76 28.53 -29.53
CA TRP A 463 30.38 28.13 -29.35
C TRP A 463 29.42 28.91 -30.23
N SER A 464 28.23 28.30 -30.45
CA SER A 464 27.04 28.93 -31.02
C SER A 464 25.84 28.60 -30.15
N ASN A 465 24.93 29.55 -29.97
CA ASN A 465 23.76 29.43 -29.12
C ASN A 465 22.48 29.70 -29.92
N ALA A 466 21.59 28.74 -29.96
CA ALA A 466 20.29 28.76 -30.61
C ALA A 466 19.17 29.02 -29.61
N GLY A 467 19.10 30.23 -29.06
CA GLY A 467 18.02 30.65 -28.16
C GLY A 467 18.00 29.95 -26.77
N HIS A 468 19.09 29.30 -26.41
CA HIS A 468 19.24 28.61 -25.14
C HIS A 468 19.77 29.52 -24.02
N THR A 469 19.64 29.09 -22.76
CA THR A 469 20.21 29.79 -21.60
C THR A 469 21.71 30.04 -21.80
N PRO A 470 22.25 31.25 -21.45
CA PRO A 470 23.63 31.61 -21.69
C PRO A 470 24.58 30.79 -20.79
N PRO A 471 25.67 30.23 -21.34
CA PRO A 471 26.70 29.56 -20.53
C PRO A 471 27.33 30.50 -19.50
N LEU A 472 27.74 29.97 -18.37
CA LEU A 472 28.48 30.67 -17.33
C LEU A 472 29.94 30.25 -17.35
N LEU A 473 30.85 31.22 -17.37
CA LEU A 473 32.27 31.00 -17.32
C LEU A 473 32.90 31.67 -16.09
N ARG A 474 33.44 30.87 -15.17
CA ARG A 474 34.26 31.36 -14.06
C ARG A 474 35.73 31.29 -14.44
N LEU A 475 36.42 32.41 -14.30
CA LEU A 475 37.86 32.52 -14.52
C LEU A 475 38.64 32.14 -13.23
N PRO A 476 39.95 31.86 -13.33
CA PRO A 476 40.78 31.49 -12.16
C PRO A 476 40.84 32.56 -11.06
N ASP A 477 40.60 33.81 -11.39
CA ASP A 477 40.53 34.95 -10.46
C ASP A 477 39.18 35.03 -9.71
N GLY A 478 38.27 34.07 -9.94
CA GLY A 478 36.98 33.98 -9.30
C GLY A 478 35.86 34.77 -9.98
N ARG A 479 36.17 35.61 -10.98
CA ARG A 479 35.15 36.35 -11.71
C ARG A 479 34.31 35.39 -12.57
N VAL A 480 32.99 35.53 -12.51
CA VAL A 480 32.06 34.81 -13.37
C VAL A 480 31.57 35.75 -14.48
N SER A 481 31.47 35.25 -15.67
CA SER A 481 30.93 35.95 -16.84
C SER A 481 29.79 35.15 -17.44
N VAL A 482 28.67 35.81 -17.68
CA VAL A 482 27.54 35.27 -18.44
C VAL A 482 27.83 35.46 -19.93
N LEU A 483 27.94 34.38 -20.69
CA LEU A 483 28.20 34.41 -22.12
C LEU A 483 26.88 34.67 -22.86
N ARG A 484 26.49 35.95 -22.94
CA ARG A 484 25.17 36.39 -23.45
C ARG A 484 25.12 36.48 -24.98
N GLU A 485 26.22 36.12 -25.64
CA GLU A 485 26.27 36.08 -27.11
C GLU A 485 25.43 34.89 -27.60
N HIS A 486 24.26 35.18 -28.13
CA HIS A 486 23.33 34.18 -28.66
C HIS A 486 22.55 34.71 -29.85
N ASP A 487 22.09 33.77 -30.68
CA ASP A 487 21.07 34.02 -31.69
C ASP A 487 19.70 33.76 -31.05
N LEU A 488 18.75 34.67 -31.24
CA LEU A 488 17.40 34.57 -30.62
C LEU A 488 16.50 33.52 -31.28
N LEU A 489 17.05 32.72 -32.22
CA LEU A 489 16.25 31.74 -32.98
C LEU A 489 16.34 30.36 -32.36
N LEU A 490 15.19 29.78 -32.11
CA LEU A 490 15.04 28.38 -31.71
C LEU A 490 15.33 27.45 -32.90
N LEU A 491 15.89 26.26 -32.62
CA LEU A 491 16.00 25.20 -33.62
C LEU A 491 14.62 24.88 -34.21
N GLY A 492 14.55 24.73 -35.53
CA GLY A 492 13.32 24.42 -36.26
C GLY A 492 12.42 25.59 -36.60
N LEU A 493 12.80 26.83 -36.25
CA LEU A 493 12.20 28.02 -36.85
C LEU A 493 12.94 28.39 -38.16
N PRO A 494 12.25 28.99 -39.16
CA PRO A 494 12.91 29.44 -40.36
C PRO A 494 14.02 30.43 -40.00
N ALA A 495 15.24 29.92 -39.89
CA ALA A 495 16.39 30.73 -39.62
C ALA A 495 16.83 31.43 -40.91
N GLY A 496 17.19 32.69 -40.79
CA GLY A 496 18.07 33.31 -41.80
C GLY A 496 19.39 32.52 -41.84
N PRO A 497 20.18 32.69 -42.90
CA PRO A 497 21.34 31.82 -43.21
C PRO A 497 22.52 31.88 -42.22
N TRP A 498 22.41 32.56 -41.09
CA TRP A 498 23.57 32.95 -40.30
C TRP A 498 23.43 32.66 -38.83
N ARG A 499 23.96 31.50 -38.41
CA ARG A 499 24.34 31.24 -37.02
C ARG A 499 25.74 31.85 -36.80
N ARG A 500 25.97 32.45 -35.62
CA ARG A 500 27.24 33.07 -35.27
C ARG A 500 28.06 32.20 -34.35
N GLU A 501 29.38 32.26 -34.51
CA GLU A 501 30.32 31.67 -33.56
C GLU A 501 30.95 32.74 -32.70
N HIS A 502 31.16 32.38 -31.45
CA HIS A 502 31.86 33.20 -30.48
C HIS A 502 33.04 32.40 -29.93
N THR A 503 34.10 33.08 -29.51
CA THR A 503 35.33 32.43 -29.08
C THR A 503 35.84 33.05 -27.79
N ARG A 504 36.33 32.20 -26.86
CA ARG A 504 36.99 32.59 -25.61
C ARG A 504 38.17 31.69 -25.33
N GLU A 505 39.24 32.26 -24.75
CA GLU A 505 40.36 31.50 -24.21
C GLU A 505 40.06 31.10 -22.77
N LEU A 506 40.30 29.83 -22.44
CA LEU A 506 40.10 29.26 -21.13
C LEU A 506 41.44 28.90 -20.48
N PRO A 507 41.98 29.76 -19.61
CA PRO A 507 43.20 29.43 -18.87
C PRO A 507 42.93 28.30 -17.86
N PRO A 508 43.98 27.56 -17.41
CA PRO A 508 43.86 26.58 -16.34
C PRO A 508 43.19 27.16 -15.11
N GLY A 509 42.27 26.40 -14.48
CA GLY A 509 41.43 26.85 -13.36
C GLY A 509 40.09 27.45 -13.77
N SER A 510 39.84 27.67 -15.08
CA SER A 510 38.53 28.11 -15.59
C SER A 510 37.49 27.00 -15.41
N VAL A 511 36.25 27.39 -15.07
CA VAL A 511 35.09 26.50 -14.97
C VAL A 511 33.99 27.01 -15.90
N LEU A 512 33.59 26.16 -16.85
CA LEU A 512 32.46 26.40 -17.76
C LEU A 512 31.25 25.61 -17.24
N MET A 513 30.08 26.26 -17.12
CA MET A 513 28.82 25.64 -16.78
C MET A 513 27.79 25.91 -17.87
N LEU A 514 27.25 24.83 -18.41
CA LEU A 514 26.11 24.81 -19.32
C LEU A 514 24.91 24.26 -18.52
N TYR A 515 23.70 24.80 -18.73
CA TYR A 515 22.53 24.43 -17.98
C TYR A 515 21.24 24.74 -18.74
N THR A 516 20.18 24.00 -18.47
CA THR A 516 18.85 24.24 -19.03
C THR A 516 18.05 25.20 -18.14
N ASP A 517 16.94 25.72 -18.65
CA ASP A 517 16.13 26.73 -17.98
C ASP A 517 15.49 26.22 -16.67
N GLY A 518 15.23 24.94 -16.51
CA GLY A 518 14.77 24.36 -15.25
C GLY A 518 15.68 24.61 -14.03
N LEU A 519 16.95 24.98 -14.24
CA LEU A 519 17.84 25.42 -13.17
C LEU A 519 17.52 26.86 -12.70
N VAL A 520 17.07 27.72 -13.59
CA VAL A 520 16.98 29.18 -13.41
C VAL A 520 15.53 29.68 -13.46
N GLU A 521 14.62 28.98 -14.14
CA GLU A 521 13.22 29.34 -14.23
C GLU A 521 12.46 28.91 -12.99
N ARG A 522 11.77 29.87 -12.38
CA ARG A 522 10.86 29.63 -11.25
C ARG A 522 9.56 30.39 -11.46
N ARG A 523 8.45 29.77 -11.13
CA ARG A 523 7.14 30.41 -11.22
C ARG A 523 7.12 31.72 -10.45
N GLY A 524 6.92 32.83 -11.16
CA GLY A 524 6.80 34.18 -10.58
C GLY A 524 8.13 34.93 -10.36
N SER A 525 9.27 34.41 -10.86
CA SER A 525 10.58 35.10 -10.89
C SER A 525 10.99 35.42 -12.31
N ASP A 526 11.79 36.45 -12.48
CA ASP A 526 12.42 36.78 -13.77
C ASP A 526 13.55 35.78 -14.07
N LEU A 527 13.73 35.41 -15.33
CA LEU A 527 14.82 34.54 -15.79
C LEU A 527 16.20 35.13 -15.45
N ASP A 528 16.37 36.44 -15.56
CA ASP A 528 17.63 37.13 -15.20
C ASP A 528 17.97 36.99 -13.71
N ASP A 529 16.96 36.98 -12.81
CA ASP A 529 17.18 36.70 -11.39
C ASP A 529 17.68 35.28 -11.15
N GLY A 530 17.15 34.29 -11.88
CA GLY A 530 17.58 32.89 -11.82
C GLY A 530 19.01 32.73 -12.32
N ILE A 531 19.37 33.40 -13.45
CA ILE A 531 20.73 33.41 -13.99
C ILE A 531 21.72 34.05 -13.01
N ALA A 532 21.36 35.17 -12.37
CA ALA A 532 22.19 35.83 -11.35
C ALA A 532 22.44 34.92 -10.15
N GLN A 533 21.44 34.11 -9.79
CA GLN A 533 21.58 33.11 -8.71
C GLN A 533 22.52 31.97 -9.11
N ALA A 534 22.44 31.46 -10.34
CA ALA A 534 23.36 30.45 -10.87
C ALA A 534 24.79 30.98 -10.94
N GLU A 535 24.97 32.25 -11.38
CA GLU A 535 26.24 32.97 -11.35
C GLU A 535 26.84 33.04 -9.93
N ALA A 536 26.04 33.43 -8.94
CA ALA A 536 26.46 33.50 -7.55
C ALA A 536 26.89 32.11 -7.00
N MET A 537 26.19 31.04 -7.38
CA MET A 537 26.55 29.67 -7.01
C MET A 537 27.88 29.24 -7.61
N LEU A 538 28.08 29.49 -8.91
CA LEU A 538 29.33 29.17 -9.57
C LEU A 538 30.51 30.00 -9.01
N SER A 539 30.27 31.25 -8.63
CA SER A 539 31.26 32.09 -7.93
C SER A 539 31.66 31.52 -6.57
N ALA A 540 30.66 31.10 -5.78
CA ALA A 540 30.87 30.62 -4.40
C ALA A 540 31.47 29.21 -4.31
N HIS A 541 31.18 28.34 -5.26
CA HIS A 541 31.55 26.91 -5.22
C HIS A 541 32.44 26.44 -6.37
N GLY A 542 32.73 27.28 -7.34
CA GLY A 542 33.46 26.88 -8.55
C GLY A 542 34.93 26.53 -8.34
N ASP A 543 35.52 26.76 -7.17
CA ASP A 543 36.85 26.31 -6.76
C ASP A 543 36.88 24.95 -6.08
N ARG A 544 35.73 24.45 -5.65
CA ARG A 544 35.56 23.12 -5.01
C ARG A 544 35.56 21.99 -6.05
N PRO A 545 35.73 20.72 -5.63
CA PRO A 545 35.52 19.58 -6.52
C PRO A 545 34.17 19.67 -7.24
N LEU A 546 34.15 19.38 -8.56
CA LEU A 546 32.93 19.52 -9.36
C LEU A 546 31.70 18.76 -8.80
N PRO A 547 31.85 17.55 -8.21
CA PRO A 547 30.72 16.88 -7.57
C PRO A 547 30.09 17.68 -6.41
N GLU A 548 30.90 18.40 -5.60
CA GLU A 548 30.39 19.25 -4.50
C GLU A 548 29.61 20.46 -5.04
N LEU A 549 30.03 21.03 -6.17
CA LEU A 549 29.26 22.07 -6.84
C LEU A 549 27.88 21.54 -7.27
N LEU A 550 27.82 20.35 -7.88
CA LEU A 550 26.54 19.76 -8.30
C LEU A 550 25.65 19.39 -7.10
N GLU A 551 26.23 18.92 -6.00
CA GLU A 551 25.47 18.70 -4.77
C GLU A 551 24.90 20.01 -4.19
N ALA A 552 25.64 21.11 -4.27
CA ALA A 552 25.17 22.42 -3.84
C ALA A 552 24.01 22.89 -4.72
N ILE A 553 24.08 22.66 -6.03
CA ILE A 553 23.01 22.92 -7.00
C ILE A 553 21.77 22.07 -6.66
N SER A 554 21.95 20.75 -6.48
CA SER A 554 20.87 19.82 -6.16
C SER A 554 20.18 20.18 -4.85
N ARG A 555 20.92 20.46 -3.78
CA ARG A 555 20.37 20.89 -2.47
C ARG A 555 19.58 22.19 -2.57
N ARG A 556 20.01 23.13 -3.42
CA ARG A 556 19.27 24.37 -3.62
C ARG A 556 17.94 24.16 -4.35
N LEU A 557 17.90 23.27 -5.31
CA LEU A 557 16.66 22.90 -6.01
C LEU A 557 15.66 22.24 -5.05
N GLY A 558 16.17 21.57 -3.98
CA GLY A 558 15.36 20.93 -2.95
C GLY A 558 14.54 19.75 -3.45
N ASP A 559 13.69 19.22 -2.54
CA ASP A 559 12.77 18.10 -2.85
C ASP A 559 11.40 18.57 -3.34
N ALA A 560 11.21 19.89 -3.56
CA ALA A 560 9.95 20.41 -4.06
C ALA A 560 9.68 19.90 -5.50
N PRO A 561 8.41 19.63 -5.85
CA PRO A 561 8.05 19.22 -7.20
C PRO A 561 8.54 20.24 -8.23
N ARG A 562 9.39 19.80 -9.16
CA ARG A 562 9.92 20.62 -10.24
C ARG A 562 8.91 20.68 -11.38
N SER A 563 8.78 21.87 -11.98
CA SER A 563 7.90 22.08 -13.13
C SER A 563 8.54 21.67 -14.45
N ASP A 564 9.88 21.55 -14.50
CA ASP A 564 10.64 21.19 -15.67
C ASP A 564 11.86 20.35 -15.33
N ASP A 565 12.45 19.73 -16.33
CA ASP A 565 13.70 19.00 -16.24
C ASP A 565 14.87 19.95 -15.97
N VAL A 566 15.95 19.44 -15.38
CA VAL A 566 17.17 20.20 -15.15
C VAL A 566 18.36 19.39 -15.65
N ALA A 567 19.05 19.90 -16.66
CA ALA A 567 20.34 19.40 -17.09
C ALA A 567 21.42 20.42 -16.77
N VAL A 568 22.53 19.97 -16.20
CA VAL A 568 23.71 20.80 -15.94
C VAL A 568 24.96 20.04 -16.36
N LEU A 569 25.80 20.65 -17.19
CA LEU A 569 27.09 20.11 -17.57
C LEU A 569 28.18 21.10 -17.13
N VAL A 570 29.11 20.63 -16.30
CA VAL A 570 30.20 21.45 -15.77
C VAL A 570 31.53 20.86 -16.22
N LEU A 571 32.41 21.76 -16.65
CA LEU A 571 33.76 21.44 -17.11
C LEU A 571 34.76 22.37 -16.44
N ARG A 572 35.86 21.80 -15.94
CA ARG A 572 37.03 22.55 -15.41
C ARG A 572 38.26 22.27 -16.24
N VAL A 573 39.00 23.33 -16.58
CA VAL A 573 40.34 23.24 -17.18
C VAL A 573 41.36 23.00 -16.06
N THR A 574 41.99 21.82 -16.03
CA THR A 574 42.96 21.43 -15.00
C THR A 574 44.42 21.68 -15.38
N GLY A 575 44.68 21.90 -16.68
CA GLY A 575 46.00 22.20 -17.23
C GLY A 575 46.07 21.99 -18.74
N PRO A 576 47.19 22.26 -19.37
CA PRO A 576 47.40 21.82 -20.74
C PRO A 576 47.34 20.30 -20.77
N GLY A 577 46.75 19.74 -21.81
CA GLY A 577 46.75 18.29 -22.00
C GLY A 577 48.18 17.80 -22.11
N ALA A 578 48.77 17.33 -21.01
CA ALA A 578 50.06 16.66 -21.05
C ALA A 578 49.90 15.39 -21.88
N GLY A 579 50.35 15.43 -23.13
CA GLY A 579 50.58 14.24 -23.90
C GLY A 579 51.58 13.39 -23.13
N GLY A 580 51.08 12.36 -22.43
CA GLY A 580 51.94 11.31 -21.92
C GLY A 580 52.66 10.64 -23.11
N PRO A 581 53.94 10.30 -23.00
CA PRO A 581 54.62 9.57 -24.07
C PRO A 581 53.91 8.22 -24.29
N CYS A 582 53.76 7.84 -25.55
CA CYS A 582 53.31 6.50 -26.00
C CYS A 582 53.99 5.38 -25.27
#